data_9728dc83fe08fb948faa2282b6c9dab5
#
_entry.id   9728dc83fe08fb948faa2282b6c9dab5
#
_cell.length_a   1.000
_cell.length_b   1.000
_cell.length_c   1.000
_cell.angle_alpha   90.00
_cell.angle_beta   90.00
_cell.angle_gamma   90.00
#
_symmetry.space_group_name_H-M   'P 1'
#
loop_
_entity.id
_entity.type
_entity.pdbx_description
1 polymer ?
#
loop_
_entity_poly.entity_id
_entity_poly.type
_entity_poly.pdbx_seq_one_letter_code
_entity_poly.pdbx_strand_id
1 'polypeptide(L)'
;MASVTLPPFASETRVDVHIPCSFDFNVATTKYFHALNAGDIPLCVMFSGTLFYAGADGALQVCNVPWDREANFRLSIAVWKEMMDQYFPSSAWLCLRRDAFEQLYDFKVRHGIPTWEQAIERALAAQPAEEVEV
;
A
#
# COMPACT_ATOMS: atom_id res chain seq x y z
N MET A 1 -5.03 9.12 3.60
CA MET A 1 -6.30 9.37 4.31
C MET A 1 -7.40 9.30 3.28
N ALA A 2 -8.40 8.42 3.47
CA ALA A 2 -9.57 8.34 2.58
C ALA A 2 -10.68 9.22 3.16
N SER A 3 -11.40 9.95 2.32
CA SER A 3 -12.52 10.81 2.73
C SER A 3 -13.74 10.49 1.87
N VAL A 4 -14.89 10.31 2.50
CA VAL A 4 -16.15 9.99 1.84
C VAL A 4 -17.24 10.90 2.38
N THR A 5 -18.04 11.43 1.47
CA THR A 5 -19.25 12.18 1.82
C THR A 5 -20.45 11.23 1.77
N LEU A 6 -21.17 11.10 2.87
CA LEU A 6 -22.35 10.27 2.96
C LEU A 6 -23.59 11.03 2.55
N PRO A 7 -24.49 10.42 1.76
CA PRO A 7 -25.80 11.03 1.51
C PRO A 7 -26.64 11.07 2.79
N PRO A 8 -27.70 11.88 2.86
CA PRO A 8 -28.63 11.87 3.99
C PRO A 8 -29.21 10.48 4.25
N PHE A 9 -29.30 10.11 5.52
CA PHE A 9 -29.86 8.84 5.96
C PHE A 9 -30.71 9.00 7.23
N ALA A 10 -31.65 8.09 7.47
CA ALA A 10 -32.57 8.21 8.59
C ALA A 10 -32.06 7.56 9.89
N SER A 11 -31.61 6.32 9.85
CA SER A 11 -31.19 5.59 11.05
C SER A 11 -29.77 5.03 10.92
N GLU A 12 -29.48 4.33 9.83
CA GLU A 12 -28.17 3.77 9.54
C GLU A 12 -27.85 3.88 8.04
N THR A 13 -26.58 3.86 7.73
CA THR A 13 -26.10 3.80 6.34
C THR A 13 -24.83 2.96 6.27
N ARG A 14 -24.54 2.45 5.09
CA ARG A 14 -23.30 1.74 4.77
C ARG A 14 -22.64 2.38 3.58
N VAL A 15 -21.35 2.42 3.61
CA VAL A 15 -20.53 2.91 2.51
C VAL A 15 -19.27 2.07 2.39
N ASP A 16 -18.91 1.77 1.16
CA ASP A 16 -17.64 1.12 0.86
C ASP A 16 -16.56 2.19 0.71
N VAL A 17 -15.53 2.08 1.53
CA VAL A 17 -14.38 2.97 1.48
C VAL A 17 -13.25 2.27 0.76
N HIS A 18 -12.85 2.80 -0.38
CA HIS A 18 -11.76 2.25 -1.16
C HIS A 18 -10.42 2.64 -0.54
N ILE A 19 -9.66 1.65 -0.09
CA ILE A 19 -8.33 1.85 0.49
C ILE A 19 -7.32 1.23 -0.46
N PRO A 20 -6.51 2.03 -1.19
CA PRO A 20 -5.47 1.50 -2.04
C PRO A 20 -4.37 0.90 -1.15
N CYS A 21 -4.08 -0.38 -1.36
CA CYS A 21 -3.07 -1.13 -0.61
C CYS A 21 -1.94 -1.63 -1.54
N SER A 22 -1.75 -0.98 -2.67
CA SER A 22 -0.67 -1.28 -3.61
C SER A 22 0.67 -0.70 -3.15
N PHE A 23 1.70 -0.79 -3.99
CA PHE A 23 3.04 -0.27 -3.71
C PHE A 23 3.09 1.22 -3.35
N ASP A 24 2.09 2.00 -3.76
CA ASP A 24 1.95 3.43 -3.45
C ASP A 24 1.50 3.71 -2.01
N PHE A 25 1.08 2.68 -1.29
CA PHE A 25 0.56 2.80 0.06
C PHE A 25 1.59 3.36 1.04
N ASN A 26 2.73 2.70 1.17
CA ASN A 26 3.92 3.12 1.91
C ASN A 26 5.03 2.10 1.70
N VAL A 27 6.21 2.57 1.31
CA VAL A 27 7.36 1.68 1.02
C VAL A 27 7.73 0.79 2.22
N ALA A 28 7.72 1.34 3.44
CA ALA A 28 8.04 0.57 4.64
C ALA A 28 6.97 -0.48 4.94
N THR A 29 5.69 -0.13 4.82
CA THR A 29 4.55 -1.03 5.04
C THR A 29 4.54 -2.14 3.98
N THR A 30 4.77 -1.81 2.72
CA THR A 30 4.83 -2.78 1.62
C THR A 30 5.98 -3.77 1.81
N LYS A 31 7.16 -3.30 2.22
CA LYS A 31 8.29 -4.18 2.56
C LYS A 31 7.97 -5.11 3.73
N TYR A 32 7.30 -4.60 4.74
CA TYR A 32 6.87 -5.40 5.89
C TYR A 32 5.88 -6.49 5.45
N PHE A 33 4.86 -6.15 4.66
CA PHE A 33 3.88 -7.13 4.16
C PHE A 33 4.54 -8.17 3.27
N HIS A 34 5.44 -7.76 2.41
CA HIS A 34 6.16 -8.67 1.51
C HIS A 34 7.07 -9.65 2.28
N ALA A 35 7.68 -9.20 3.37
CA ALA A 35 8.56 -10.01 4.21
C ALA A 35 7.81 -11.06 5.03
N LEU A 36 6.49 -10.90 5.24
CA LEU A 36 5.68 -11.88 5.96
C LEU A 36 5.42 -13.09 5.09
N ASN A 37 5.77 -14.28 5.60
CA ASN A 37 5.49 -15.55 4.90
C ASN A 37 4.09 -16.10 5.22
N ALA A 38 3.57 -15.83 6.42
CA ALA A 38 2.27 -16.29 6.89
C ALA A 38 1.77 -15.38 8.02
N GLY A 39 0.51 -15.57 8.42
CA GLY A 39 -0.12 -14.85 9.52
C GLY A 39 -1.02 -13.72 9.05
N ASP A 40 -1.35 -12.85 9.97
CA ASP A 40 -2.27 -11.74 9.76
C ASP A 40 -1.60 -10.41 10.08
N ILE A 41 -2.01 -9.39 9.33
CA ILE A 41 -1.61 -8.02 9.53
C ILE A 41 -2.67 -7.35 10.40
N PRO A 42 -2.32 -6.85 11.59
CA PRO A 42 -3.26 -6.09 12.40
C PRO A 42 -3.48 -4.71 11.77
N LEU A 43 -4.72 -4.38 11.54
CA LEU A 43 -5.16 -3.09 11.03
C LEU A 43 -6.00 -2.38 12.09
N CYS A 44 -5.74 -1.11 12.30
CA CYS A 44 -6.58 -0.24 13.09
C CYS A 44 -7.11 0.87 12.19
N VAL A 45 -8.43 0.94 12.06
CA VAL A 45 -9.11 1.97 11.27
C VAL A 45 -9.66 3.00 12.24
N MET A 46 -9.16 4.20 12.17
CA MET A 46 -9.62 5.34 12.97
C MET A 46 -10.57 6.20 12.16
N PHE A 47 -11.68 6.57 12.76
CA PHE A 47 -12.72 7.38 12.14
C PHE A 47 -12.68 8.81 12.64
N SER A 48 -12.84 9.74 11.74
CA SER A 48 -13.10 11.14 12.07
C SER A 48 -14.11 11.71 11.08
N GLY A 49 -14.92 12.63 11.53
CA GLY A 49 -15.93 13.23 10.64
C GLY A 49 -16.88 14.14 11.38
N THR A 50 -17.79 14.73 10.61
CA THR A 50 -18.82 15.63 11.09
C THR A 50 -20.19 15.16 10.59
N LEU A 51 -21.13 15.08 11.49
CA LEU A 51 -22.53 14.74 11.22
C LEU A 51 -23.38 15.99 11.32
N PHE A 52 -24.22 16.20 10.32
CA PHE A 52 -25.24 17.26 10.33
C PHE A 52 -26.60 16.61 10.46
N TYR A 53 -27.42 17.06 11.41
CA TYR A 53 -28.75 16.50 11.64
C TYR A 53 -29.73 17.59 12.07
N ALA A 54 -31.03 17.32 11.87
CA ALA A 54 -32.08 18.20 12.34
C ALA A 54 -32.37 17.91 13.82
N GLY A 55 -32.30 18.93 14.66
CA GLY A 55 -32.73 18.86 16.06
C GLY A 55 -34.25 18.70 16.18
N ALA A 56 -34.74 18.48 17.41
CA ALA A 56 -36.16 18.35 17.69
C ALA A 56 -36.97 19.59 17.31
N ASP A 57 -36.33 20.74 17.28
CA ASP A 57 -36.87 22.05 16.87
C ASP A 57 -36.76 22.31 15.36
N GLY A 58 -36.23 21.35 14.59
CA GLY A 58 -35.96 21.47 13.16
C GLY A 58 -34.71 22.28 12.81
N ALA A 59 -33.97 22.80 13.79
CA ALA A 59 -32.73 23.52 13.54
C ALA A 59 -31.59 22.54 13.15
N LEU A 60 -30.72 22.97 12.24
CA LEU A 60 -29.55 22.22 11.86
C LEU A 60 -28.57 22.15 13.03
N GLN A 61 -28.20 20.96 13.41
CA GLN A 61 -27.20 20.69 14.44
C GLN A 61 -25.99 19.93 13.86
N VAL A 62 -24.88 20.05 14.56
CA VAL A 62 -23.60 19.48 14.16
C VAL A 62 -23.03 18.65 15.29
N CYS A 63 -22.57 17.44 14.97
CA CYS A 63 -21.89 16.56 15.89
C CYS A 63 -20.63 16.01 15.23
N ASN A 64 -19.54 16.00 15.96
CA ASN A 64 -18.31 15.36 15.50
C ASN A 64 -18.27 13.90 15.90
N VAL A 65 -17.74 13.04 15.03
CA VAL A 65 -17.42 11.66 15.39
C VAL A 65 -16.34 11.70 16.48
N PRO A 66 -16.58 11.05 17.65
CA PRO A 66 -15.59 11.03 18.72
C PRO A 66 -14.24 10.49 18.24
N TRP A 67 -13.15 11.05 18.73
CA TRP A 67 -11.78 10.74 18.32
C TRP A 67 -11.36 9.30 18.69
N ASP A 68 -12.04 8.68 19.64
CA ASP A 68 -11.80 7.31 20.12
C ASP A 68 -12.56 6.23 19.31
N ARG A 69 -13.20 6.62 18.22
CA ARG A 69 -13.90 5.67 17.35
C ARG A 69 -12.90 5.00 16.42
N GLU A 70 -12.69 3.72 16.70
CA GLU A 70 -11.80 2.87 15.93
C GLU A 70 -12.41 1.48 15.71
N ALA A 71 -11.94 0.80 14.69
CA ALA A 71 -12.21 -0.59 14.44
C ALA A 71 -10.93 -1.36 14.17
N ASN A 72 -10.78 -2.49 14.82
CA ASN A 72 -9.63 -3.36 14.63
C ASN A 72 -10.00 -4.52 13.70
N PHE A 73 -9.12 -4.80 12.76
CA PHE A 73 -9.27 -5.88 11.79
C PHE A 73 -7.94 -6.62 11.61
N ARG A 74 -8.02 -7.89 11.26
CA ARG A 74 -6.84 -8.69 10.91
C ARG A 74 -6.93 -9.11 9.45
N LEU A 75 -6.06 -8.57 8.64
CA LEU A 75 -5.95 -8.90 7.23
C LEU A 75 -4.98 -10.08 7.07
N SER A 76 -5.47 -11.19 6.53
CA SER A 76 -4.59 -12.30 6.20
C SER A 76 -3.57 -11.89 5.13
N ILE A 77 -2.30 -12.20 5.38
CA ILE A 77 -1.22 -11.93 4.42
C ILE A 77 -1.44 -12.65 3.08
N ALA A 78 -2.11 -13.81 3.12
CA ALA A 78 -2.45 -14.55 1.91
C ALA A 78 -3.38 -13.74 0.98
N VAL A 79 -4.37 -13.07 1.55
CA VAL A 79 -5.31 -12.21 0.80
C VAL A 79 -4.57 -11.03 0.16
N TRP A 80 -3.65 -10.41 0.90
CA TRP A 80 -2.84 -9.32 0.35
C TRP A 80 -1.94 -9.81 -0.79
N LYS A 81 -1.28 -10.95 -0.64
CA LYS A 81 -0.42 -11.54 -1.67
C LYS A 81 -1.23 -11.91 -2.92
N GLU A 82 -2.39 -12.54 -2.76
CA GLU A 82 -3.29 -12.88 -3.86
C GLU A 82 -3.75 -11.63 -4.63
N MET A 83 -4.11 -10.57 -3.91
CA MET A 83 -4.43 -9.28 -4.53
C MET A 83 -3.24 -8.72 -5.33
N MET A 84 -2.04 -8.77 -4.78
CA MET A 84 -0.84 -8.30 -5.48
C MET A 84 -0.55 -9.12 -6.74
N ASP A 85 -0.68 -10.45 -6.66
CA ASP A 85 -0.49 -11.34 -7.81
C ASP A 85 -1.55 -11.12 -8.90
N GLN A 86 -2.77 -10.76 -8.52
CA GLN A 86 -3.84 -10.44 -9.46
C GLN A 86 -3.58 -9.12 -10.21
N TYR A 87 -3.15 -8.07 -9.51
CA TYR A 87 -2.93 -6.75 -10.11
C TYR A 87 -1.54 -6.59 -10.74
N PHE A 88 -0.55 -7.31 -10.23
CA PHE A 88 0.84 -7.24 -10.66
C PHE A 88 1.43 -8.64 -10.87
N PRO A 89 0.90 -9.42 -11.82
CA PRO A 89 1.31 -10.81 -12.00
C PRO A 89 2.79 -10.90 -12.34
N SER A 90 3.50 -11.76 -11.62
CA SER A 90 4.94 -12.01 -11.82
C SER A 90 5.82 -10.75 -11.77
N SER A 91 5.40 -9.73 -11.02
CA SER A 91 6.11 -8.47 -10.92
C SER A 91 6.61 -8.21 -9.50
N ALA A 92 7.73 -7.52 -9.41
CA ALA A 92 8.27 -6.99 -8.16
C ALA A 92 8.61 -5.51 -8.32
N TRP A 93 8.54 -4.76 -7.21
CA TRP A 93 8.87 -3.34 -7.20
C TRP A 93 10.10 -3.09 -6.36
N LEU A 94 10.98 -2.27 -6.89
CA LEU A 94 12.23 -1.89 -6.26
C LEU A 94 12.33 -0.37 -6.20
N CYS A 95 12.58 0.15 -5.00
CA CYS A 95 12.90 1.56 -4.80
C CYS A 95 14.43 1.69 -4.65
N LEU A 96 15.06 2.36 -5.59
CA LEU A 96 16.48 2.62 -5.58
C LEU A 96 16.77 4.07 -5.20
N ARG A 97 17.93 4.31 -4.60
CA ARG A 97 18.47 5.66 -4.51
C ARG A 97 18.80 6.16 -5.93
N ARG A 98 18.71 7.47 -6.12
CA ARG A 98 18.91 8.09 -7.43
C ARG A 98 20.29 7.75 -8.03
N ASP A 99 21.33 7.83 -7.21
CA ASP A 99 22.70 7.52 -7.65
C ASP A 99 22.87 6.07 -8.14
N ALA A 100 22.25 5.11 -7.45
CA ALA A 100 22.24 3.71 -7.86
C ALA A 100 21.43 3.49 -9.15
N PHE A 101 20.29 4.18 -9.27
CA PHE A 101 19.48 4.13 -10.47
C PHE A 101 20.22 4.71 -11.69
N GLU A 102 20.88 5.86 -11.54
CA GLU A 102 21.68 6.49 -12.61
C GLU A 102 22.81 5.58 -13.06
N GLN A 103 23.53 4.93 -12.15
CA GLN A 103 24.56 3.95 -12.48
C GLN A 103 24.01 2.77 -13.28
N LEU A 104 22.85 2.23 -12.85
CA LEU A 104 22.18 1.14 -13.56
C LEU A 104 21.67 1.58 -14.94
N TYR A 105 21.16 2.81 -15.03
CA TYR A 105 20.73 3.41 -16.30
C TYR A 105 21.90 3.56 -17.27
N ASP A 106 23.04 4.11 -16.82
CA ASP A 106 24.24 4.26 -17.63
C ASP A 106 24.80 2.90 -18.09
N PHE A 107 24.76 1.91 -17.21
CA PHE A 107 25.10 0.53 -17.56
C PHE A 107 24.21 0.00 -18.68
N LYS A 108 22.88 0.17 -18.53
CA LYS A 108 21.91 -0.25 -19.54
C LYS A 108 22.15 0.41 -20.89
N VAL A 109 22.34 1.73 -20.92
CA VAL A 109 22.57 2.51 -22.14
C VAL A 109 23.91 2.13 -22.79
N ARG A 110 24.99 2.07 -22.01
CA ARG A 110 26.34 1.75 -22.50
C ARG A 110 26.40 0.38 -23.16
N HIS A 111 25.65 -0.58 -22.69
CA HIS A 111 25.64 -1.94 -23.22
C HIS A 111 24.49 -2.19 -24.21
N GLY A 112 23.68 -1.17 -24.55
CA GLY A 112 22.58 -1.30 -25.49
C GLY A 112 21.49 -2.30 -25.06
N ILE A 113 21.24 -2.42 -23.75
CA ILE A 113 20.31 -3.41 -23.20
C ILE A 113 18.88 -2.87 -23.30
N PRO A 114 17.92 -3.58 -23.90
CA PRO A 114 16.59 -3.06 -24.16
C PRO A 114 15.70 -2.97 -22.92
N THR A 115 15.80 -3.92 -21.97
CA THR A 115 14.93 -3.98 -20.79
C THR A 115 15.69 -3.82 -19.49
N TRP A 116 14.98 -3.49 -18.41
CA TRP A 116 15.58 -3.37 -17.08
C TRP A 116 15.93 -4.72 -16.49
N GLU A 117 15.09 -5.73 -16.72
CA GLU A 117 15.31 -7.10 -16.27
C GLU A 117 16.65 -7.62 -16.82
N GLN A 118 16.87 -7.50 -18.12
CA GLN A 118 18.12 -7.91 -18.76
C GLN A 118 19.34 -7.12 -18.24
N ALA A 119 19.15 -5.84 -17.90
CA ALA A 119 20.21 -5.02 -17.32
C ALA A 119 20.61 -5.51 -15.94
N ILE A 120 19.62 -5.85 -15.11
CA ILE A 120 19.83 -6.39 -13.76
C ILE A 120 20.45 -7.79 -13.84
N GLU A 121 19.91 -8.68 -14.66
CA GLU A 121 20.45 -10.04 -14.86
C GLU A 121 21.92 -10.00 -15.30
N ARG A 122 22.25 -9.12 -16.24
CA ARG A 122 23.61 -8.97 -16.73
C ARG A 122 24.56 -8.37 -15.70
N ALA A 123 24.08 -7.42 -14.90
CA ALA A 123 24.85 -6.85 -13.80
C ALA A 123 25.13 -7.90 -12.70
N LEU A 124 24.16 -8.73 -12.38
CA LEU A 124 24.32 -9.82 -11.42
C LEU A 124 25.27 -10.91 -11.93
N ALA A 125 25.18 -11.27 -13.21
CA ALA A 125 26.05 -12.26 -13.82
C ALA A 125 27.52 -11.77 -13.96
N ALA A 126 27.75 -10.48 -13.93
CA ALA A 126 29.09 -9.90 -13.99
C ALA A 126 29.80 -9.86 -12.62
N GLN A 127 29.11 -10.15 -11.53
CA GLN A 127 29.76 -10.27 -10.21
C GLN A 127 30.46 -11.63 -10.12
N PRO A 128 31.77 -11.68 -9.80
CA PRO A 128 32.40 -12.96 -9.43
C PRO A 128 31.66 -13.51 -8.21
N ALA A 129 31.39 -14.81 -8.20
CA ALA A 129 30.83 -15.49 -7.05
C ALA A 129 31.76 -15.21 -5.84
N GLU A 130 31.36 -14.32 -4.94
CA GLU A 130 31.98 -14.28 -3.61
C GLU A 130 31.64 -15.60 -2.93
N GLU A 131 32.65 -16.42 -2.76
CA GLU A 131 32.58 -17.58 -1.88
C GLU A 131 32.20 -17.04 -0.48
N VAL A 132 30.99 -17.36 -0.04
CA VAL A 132 30.59 -17.16 1.35
C VAL A 132 31.40 -18.18 2.14
N GLU A 133 32.55 -17.77 2.68
CA GLU A 133 33.18 -18.53 3.76
C GLU A 133 32.23 -18.55 4.95
N VAL A 134 31.85 -19.77 5.32
CA VAL A 134 31.02 -20.10 6.49
C VAL A 134 31.84 -19.95 7.77
#